data_770a106250950f1c495fa46396c0c0dd
#
_entry.id   770a106250950f1c495fa46396c0c0dd
#
_cell.length_a   1.000
_cell.length_b   1.000
_cell.length_c   1.000
_cell.angle_alpha   90.00
_cell.angle_beta   90.00
_cell.angle_gamma   90.00
#
_symmetry.space_group_name_H-M   'P 1'
#
loop_
_entity.id
_entity.type
_entity.pdbx_description
1 polymer ?
#
loop_
_entity_poly.entity_id
_entity_poly.type
_entity_poly.pdbx_seq_one_letter_code
_entity_poly.pdbx_strand_id
1 'polypeptide(L)'
;KVVQEGLLELGIIEQAEEFRRYLPHGVAHHIGLDVHDPGLYKNLAPNMVITVEPGIYIPEGSLCDPKWWNIGIRIEDDILITEKGPENLSKDAPRAWDEIESLMKEKSALDDFTLPPLKID
;
A
#
# COMPACT_ATOMS: atom_id res chain seq x y z
N LYS A 1 9.00 -4.53 11.87
CA LYS A 1 10.28 -3.93 12.26
C LYS A 1 10.43 -2.53 11.64
N VAL A 2 10.54 -2.38 10.32
CA VAL A 2 10.75 -1.06 9.65
C VAL A 2 9.73 -0.02 10.08
N VAL A 3 8.42 -0.33 10.03
CA VAL A 3 7.35 0.59 10.46
C VAL A 3 7.46 0.95 11.94
N GLN A 4 7.78 -0.01 12.80
CA GLN A 4 7.97 0.24 14.23
C GLN A 4 9.11 1.21 14.50
N GLU A 5 10.26 0.98 13.87
CA GLU A 5 11.45 1.83 14.00
C GLU A 5 11.16 3.24 13.47
N GLY A 6 10.51 3.37 12.31
CA GLY A 6 10.15 4.67 11.75
C GLY A 6 9.14 5.45 12.62
N LEU A 7 8.13 4.80 13.18
CA LEU A 7 7.16 5.46 14.06
C LEU A 7 7.81 5.92 15.39
N LEU A 8 8.78 5.16 15.94
CA LEU A 8 9.57 5.56 17.10
C LEU A 8 10.46 6.75 16.78
N GLU A 9 11.18 6.72 15.65
CA GLU A 9 12.08 7.80 15.21
C GLU A 9 11.33 9.11 15.00
N LEU A 10 10.12 9.04 14.46
CA LEU A 10 9.24 10.20 14.25
C LEU A 10 8.55 10.67 15.55
N GLY A 11 8.68 9.95 16.66
CA GLY A 11 8.02 10.25 17.93
C GLY A 11 6.49 10.11 17.87
N ILE A 12 5.98 9.27 16.96
CA ILE A 12 4.54 8.97 16.85
C ILE A 12 4.11 7.94 17.88
N ILE A 13 5.01 7.03 18.25
CA ILE A 13 4.85 6.07 19.32
C ILE A 13 6.06 6.15 20.28
N GLU A 14 5.85 5.74 21.54
CA GLU A 14 6.91 5.68 22.56
C GLU A 14 7.48 4.25 22.69
N GLN A 15 6.68 3.25 22.41
CA GLN A 15 7.05 1.83 22.50
C GLN A 15 6.71 1.08 21.20
N ALA A 16 7.56 0.14 20.81
CA ALA A 16 7.44 -0.57 19.54
C ALA A 16 6.11 -1.32 19.38
N GLU A 17 5.53 -1.81 20.49
CA GLU A 17 4.27 -2.56 20.52
C GLU A 17 3.06 -1.71 20.14
N GLU A 18 3.18 -0.40 20.26
CA GLU A 18 2.10 0.56 19.97
C GLU A 18 1.83 0.74 18.47
N PHE A 19 2.73 0.26 17.60
CA PHE A 19 2.63 0.44 16.15
C PHE A 19 1.28 -0.02 15.56
N ARG A 20 0.62 -1.00 16.20
CA ARG A 20 -0.70 -1.51 15.78
C ARG A 20 -1.82 -0.48 15.88
N ARG A 21 -1.64 0.59 16.63
CA ARG A 21 -2.58 1.71 16.67
C ARG A 21 -2.68 2.41 15.31
N TYR A 22 -1.57 2.46 14.59
CA TYR A 22 -1.43 3.20 13.33
C TYR A 22 -1.26 2.31 12.10
N LEU A 23 -0.97 1.01 12.30
CA LEU A 23 -0.96 -0.03 11.28
C LEU A 23 -1.86 -1.19 11.75
N PRO A 24 -3.19 -1.10 11.55
CA PRO A 24 -4.13 -2.08 12.10
C PRO A 24 -4.28 -3.37 11.28
N HIS A 25 -3.81 -3.38 10.03
CA HIS A 25 -3.97 -4.52 9.11
C HIS A 25 -2.67 -5.30 8.87
N GLY A 26 -2.76 -6.42 8.16
CA GLY A 26 -1.62 -7.14 7.62
C GLY A 26 -0.91 -6.29 6.56
N VAL A 27 0.35 -6.61 6.29
CA VAL A 27 1.18 -5.88 5.31
C VAL A 27 1.40 -6.67 4.04
N ALA A 28 0.76 -7.83 3.89
CA ALA A 28 0.88 -8.70 2.72
C ALA A 28 -0.28 -9.69 2.66
N HIS A 29 -0.70 -10.04 1.46
CA HIS A 29 -1.60 -11.16 1.17
C HIS A 29 -1.24 -11.76 -0.18
N HIS A 30 -1.72 -12.99 -0.45
CA HIS A 30 -1.61 -13.59 -1.77
C HIS A 30 -2.56 -12.92 -2.76
N ILE A 31 -2.11 -12.85 -4.03
CA ILE A 31 -2.91 -12.44 -5.18
C ILE A 31 -2.99 -13.63 -6.13
N GLY A 32 -4.19 -13.95 -6.62
CA GLY A 32 -4.46 -15.01 -7.58
C GLY A 32 -5.73 -14.74 -8.36
N LEU A 33 -6.68 -15.67 -8.34
CA LEU A 33 -8.00 -15.44 -8.93
C LEU A 33 -8.79 -14.40 -8.15
N ASP A 34 -8.58 -14.34 -6.85
CA ASP A 34 -9.13 -13.32 -5.96
C ASP A 34 -8.03 -12.32 -5.54
N VAL A 35 -8.43 -11.07 -5.28
CA VAL A 35 -7.52 -10.03 -4.76
C VAL A 35 -6.95 -10.44 -3.40
N HIS A 36 -7.74 -11.05 -2.53
CA HIS A 36 -7.31 -11.70 -1.30
C HIS A 36 -7.36 -13.21 -1.48
N ASP A 37 -6.44 -13.73 -2.28
CA ASP A 37 -6.44 -15.14 -2.65
C ASP A 37 -6.03 -16.03 -1.44
N PRO A 38 -6.64 -17.20 -1.27
CA PRO A 38 -6.23 -18.12 -0.22
C PRO A 38 -4.81 -18.61 -0.44
N GLY A 39 -4.02 -18.68 0.62
CA GLY A 39 -2.62 -19.07 0.54
C GLY A 39 -2.04 -19.55 1.86
N LEU A 40 -0.87 -20.17 1.78
CA LEU A 40 -0.09 -20.59 2.94
C LEU A 40 0.89 -19.50 3.33
N TYR A 41 0.65 -18.82 4.44
CA TYR A 41 1.49 -17.71 4.94
C TYR A 41 2.71 -18.15 5.74
N LYS A 42 3.18 -19.41 5.61
CA LYS A 42 4.34 -19.90 6.37
C LYS A 42 5.65 -19.65 5.64
N ASN A 43 5.76 -20.13 4.41
CA ASN A 43 6.96 -19.99 3.59
C ASN A 43 6.55 -19.54 2.19
N LEU A 44 7.24 -18.53 1.68
CA LEU A 44 7.11 -18.13 0.28
C LEU A 44 7.86 -19.11 -0.61
N ALA A 45 7.26 -19.43 -1.76
CA ALA A 45 7.83 -20.32 -2.75
C ALA A 45 7.81 -19.64 -4.14
N PRO A 46 8.69 -20.07 -5.08
CA PRO A 46 8.66 -19.55 -6.44
C PRO A 46 7.27 -19.65 -7.09
N ASN A 47 6.93 -18.69 -7.92
CA ASN A 47 5.64 -18.47 -8.57
C ASN A 47 4.50 -18.02 -7.66
N MET A 48 4.74 -17.70 -6.40
CA MET A 48 3.77 -16.98 -5.58
C MET A 48 3.83 -15.49 -5.88
N VAL A 49 2.65 -14.86 -5.93
CA VAL A 49 2.51 -13.41 -5.99
C VAL A 49 1.88 -12.95 -4.68
N ILE A 50 2.47 -11.96 -4.07
CA ILE A 50 1.97 -11.35 -2.84
C ILE A 50 1.99 -9.83 -2.95
N THR A 51 1.11 -9.16 -2.20
CA THR A 51 1.26 -7.72 -1.95
C THR A 51 2.33 -7.45 -0.89
N VAL A 52 2.90 -6.26 -0.93
CA VAL A 52 3.65 -5.66 0.18
C VAL A 52 3.09 -4.26 0.37
N GLU A 53 2.24 -4.07 1.37
CA GLU A 53 1.34 -2.92 1.49
C GLU A 53 1.33 -2.28 2.90
N PRO A 54 2.46 -1.86 3.44
CA PRO A 54 2.45 -1.16 4.72
C PRO A 54 1.63 0.13 4.61
N GLY A 55 0.76 0.34 5.60
CA GLY A 55 -0.05 1.55 5.71
C GLY A 55 0.05 2.18 7.10
N ILE A 56 0.02 3.49 7.16
CA ILE A 56 -0.01 4.27 8.41
C ILE A 56 -1.22 5.17 8.38
N TYR A 57 -2.03 5.11 9.43
CA TYR A 57 -3.28 5.86 9.56
C TYR A 57 -3.34 6.51 10.94
N ILE A 58 -3.34 7.84 10.97
CA ILE A 58 -3.28 8.65 12.20
C ILE A 58 -4.53 9.55 12.24
N PRO A 59 -5.66 9.08 12.79
CA PRO A 59 -6.85 9.89 12.90
C PRO A 59 -6.65 11.07 13.87
N GLU A 60 -7.49 12.06 13.74
CA GLU A 60 -7.57 13.17 14.70
C GLU A 60 -7.83 12.65 16.12
N GLY A 61 -7.16 13.24 17.11
CA GLY A 61 -7.25 12.80 18.51
C GLY A 61 -6.32 11.63 18.87
N SER A 62 -5.46 11.18 17.94
CA SER A 62 -4.44 10.17 18.23
C SER A 62 -3.47 10.62 19.32
N LEU A 63 -2.88 9.63 20.03
CA LEU A 63 -1.94 9.85 21.14
C LEU A 63 -0.52 10.22 20.66
N CYS A 64 -0.43 11.17 19.73
CA CYS A 64 0.83 11.70 19.22
C CYS A 64 0.68 13.20 18.95
N ASP A 65 1.77 13.86 18.54
CA ASP A 65 1.75 15.28 18.20
C ASP A 65 0.65 15.57 17.15
N PRO A 66 -0.24 16.55 17.34
CA PRO A 66 -1.30 16.91 16.41
C PRO A 66 -0.84 17.21 14.97
N LYS A 67 0.44 17.54 14.76
CA LYS A 67 1.00 17.71 13.42
C LYS A 67 0.91 16.46 12.55
N TRP A 68 0.78 15.27 13.16
CA TRP A 68 0.65 13.98 12.47
C TRP A 68 -0.80 13.57 12.22
N TRP A 69 -1.80 14.26 12.80
CA TRP A 69 -3.19 13.89 12.68
C TRP A 69 -3.71 14.01 11.24
N ASN A 70 -4.70 13.20 10.91
CA ASN A 70 -5.32 13.12 9.59
C ASN A 70 -4.36 12.69 8.47
N ILE A 71 -3.25 12.04 8.81
CA ILE A 71 -2.38 11.38 7.84
C ILE A 71 -2.86 9.95 7.63
N GLY A 72 -3.13 9.60 6.37
CA GLY A 72 -3.38 8.23 5.92
C GLY A 72 -2.58 7.97 4.67
N ILE A 73 -1.65 7.02 4.73
CA ILE A 73 -0.80 6.65 3.60
C ILE A 73 -0.63 5.14 3.54
N ARG A 74 -0.76 4.57 2.34
CA ARG A 74 -0.39 3.20 2.00
C ARG A 74 0.42 3.23 0.72
N ILE A 75 1.53 2.50 0.71
CA ILE A 75 2.31 2.22 -0.50
C ILE A 75 2.26 0.72 -0.68
N GLU A 76 1.87 0.28 -1.88
CA GLU A 76 1.64 -1.13 -2.18
C GLU A 76 2.42 -1.54 -3.43
N ASP A 77 3.07 -2.66 -3.33
CA ASP A 77 3.75 -3.32 -4.44
C ASP A 77 3.31 -4.77 -4.57
N ASP A 78 3.18 -5.23 -5.81
CA ASP A 78 2.95 -6.62 -6.16
C ASP A 78 4.29 -7.31 -6.41
N ILE A 79 4.56 -8.35 -5.63
CA ILE A 79 5.86 -9.03 -5.62
C ILE A 79 5.70 -10.47 -6.09
N LEU A 80 6.34 -10.79 -7.20
CA LEU A 80 6.53 -12.17 -7.66
C LEU A 80 7.74 -12.79 -6.94
N ILE A 81 7.51 -13.92 -6.32
CA ILE A 81 8.60 -14.71 -5.74
C ILE A 81 9.21 -15.59 -6.84
N THR A 82 10.50 -15.44 -7.08
CA THR A 82 11.24 -16.27 -8.05
C THR A 82 12.34 -17.08 -7.35
N GLU A 83 12.93 -18.05 -8.05
CA GLU A 83 14.09 -18.81 -7.55
C GLU A 83 15.31 -17.90 -7.29
N LYS A 84 15.39 -16.75 -7.94
CA LYS A 84 16.49 -15.78 -7.82
C LYS A 84 16.23 -14.69 -6.78
N GLY A 85 15.03 -14.65 -6.19
CA GLY A 85 14.59 -13.64 -5.24
C GLY A 85 13.28 -12.95 -5.67
N PRO A 86 12.85 -11.94 -4.92
CA PRO A 86 11.62 -11.21 -5.23
C PRO A 86 11.78 -10.31 -6.46
N GLU A 87 10.77 -10.24 -7.30
CA GLU A 87 10.63 -9.32 -8.42
C GLU A 87 9.42 -8.43 -8.21
N ASN A 88 9.63 -7.11 -8.24
CA ASN A 88 8.56 -6.14 -8.11
C ASN A 88 7.86 -5.94 -9.47
N LEU A 89 6.60 -6.37 -9.57
CA LEU A 89 5.78 -6.27 -10.79
C LEU A 89 5.22 -4.87 -11.00
N SER A 90 5.04 -4.11 -9.92
CA SER A 90 4.49 -2.74 -9.92
C SER A 90 5.57 -1.65 -9.88
N LYS A 91 6.83 -2.00 -10.13
CA LYS A 91 7.99 -1.09 -10.00
C LYS A 91 7.86 0.22 -10.79
N ASP A 92 7.11 0.20 -11.89
CA ASP A 92 6.95 1.35 -12.78
C ASP A 92 5.78 2.28 -12.33
N ALA A 93 5.03 1.88 -11.29
CA ALA A 93 4.03 2.75 -10.68
C ALA A 93 4.71 3.87 -9.86
N PRO A 94 4.33 5.13 -10.03
CA PRO A 94 4.90 6.26 -9.30
C PRO A 94 4.60 6.14 -7.81
N ARG A 95 5.60 6.44 -6.95
CA ARG A 95 5.48 6.38 -5.48
C ARG A 95 5.90 7.67 -4.81
N ALA A 96 6.79 8.42 -5.44
CA ALA A 96 7.22 9.70 -4.90
C ALA A 96 6.05 10.70 -4.93
N TRP A 97 5.81 11.39 -3.81
CA TRP A 97 4.67 12.29 -3.68
C TRP A 97 4.67 13.41 -4.71
N ASP A 98 5.83 13.96 -5.04
CA ASP A 98 6.02 15.01 -6.05
C ASP A 98 5.77 14.52 -7.48
N GLU A 99 6.13 13.27 -7.78
CA GLU A 99 5.82 12.60 -9.04
C GLU A 99 4.31 12.39 -9.18
N ILE A 100 3.66 11.88 -8.14
CA ILE A 100 2.21 11.68 -8.10
C ILE A 100 1.47 13.02 -8.28
N GLU A 101 1.88 14.06 -7.54
CA GLU A 101 1.27 15.40 -7.68
C GLU A 101 1.48 16.00 -9.08
N SER A 102 2.58 15.69 -9.74
CA SER A 102 2.83 16.12 -11.12
C SER A 102 1.92 15.41 -12.11
N LEU A 103 1.79 14.08 -11.99
CA LEU A 103 0.90 13.28 -12.81
C LEU A 103 -0.58 13.66 -12.62
N MET A 104 -1.00 13.99 -11.41
CA MET A 104 -2.37 14.45 -11.13
C MET A 104 -2.74 15.78 -11.80
N LYS A 105 -1.76 16.55 -12.27
CA LYS A 105 -1.99 17.79 -13.03
C LYS A 105 -2.13 17.55 -14.53
N GLU A 106 -1.76 16.37 -15.00
CA GLU A 106 -1.91 15.99 -16.40
C GLU A 106 -3.36 15.70 -16.76
N LYS A 107 -3.72 15.93 -18.01
CA LYS A 107 -5.05 15.57 -18.49
C LYS A 107 -5.23 14.05 -18.47
N SER A 108 -6.31 13.59 -17.85
CA SER A 108 -6.62 12.18 -17.84
C SER A 108 -6.95 11.67 -19.25
N ALA A 109 -6.45 10.49 -19.62
CA ALA A 109 -6.86 9.82 -20.85
C ALA A 109 -8.38 9.53 -20.88
N LEU A 110 -9.06 9.57 -19.73
CA LEU A 110 -10.50 9.37 -19.60
C LEU A 110 -11.31 10.66 -19.79
N ASP A 111 -10.69 11.84 -19.79
CA ASP A 111 -11.39 13.12 -19.97
C ASP A 111 -12.09 13.23 -21.33
N ASP A 112 -11.55 12.57 -22.35
CA ASP A 112 -12.12 12.49 -23.69
C ASP A 112 -12.91 11.18 -23.95
N PHE A 113 -13.05 10.33 -22.91
CA PHE A 113 -13.73 9.04 -23.05
C PHE A 113 -15.24 9.21 -22.95
N THR A 114 -15.93 8.89 -24.03
CA THR A 114 -17.39 8.86 -24.08
C THR A 114 -17.86 7.41 -24.05
N LEU A 115 -18.68 7.06 -23.06
CA LEU A 115 -19.30 5.74 -23.01
C LEU A 115 -20.18 5.53 -24.27
N PRO A 116 -20.07 4.39 -24.95
CA PRO A 116 -21.00 4.07 -26.03
C PRO A 116 -22.43 3.99 -25.47
N PRO A 117 -23.45 4.37 -26.23
CA PRO A 117 -24.83 4.28 -25.78
C PRO A 117 -25.18 2.83 -25.44
N LEU A 118 -25.82 2.64 -24.29
CA LEU A 118 -26.34 1.33 -23.89
C LEU A 118 -27.39 0.90 -24.92
N LYS A 119 -27.15 -0.22 -25.61
CA LYS A 119 -28.20 -0.91 -26.36
C LYS A 119 -29.06 -1.63 -25.32
N ILE A 120 -30.25 -1.10 -25.07
CA ILE A 120 -31.28 -1.76 -24.29
C ILE A 120 -32.14 -2.51 -25.34
N ASP A 121 -31.97 -3.83 -25.38
CA ASP A 121 -32.84 -4.72 -26.16
C ASP A 121 -34.13 -4.97 -25.41
#